data_5442aaa436f47f21ede7b4cff3c20bdb
#
_entry.id   5442aaa436f47f21ede7b4cff3c20bdb
#
_cell.length_a   1.000
_cell.length_b   1.000
_cell.length_c   1.000
_cell.angle_alpha   90.00
_cell.angle_beta   90.00
_cell.angle_gamma   90.00
#
_symmetry.space_group_name_H-M   'P 1'
#
loop_
_entity.id
_entity.type
_entity.pdbx_description
1 polymer ?
#
loop_
_entity_poly.entity_id
_entity_poly.type
_entity_poly.pdbx_seq_one_letter_code
_entity_poly.pdbx_strand_id
1 'polypeptide(L)'
;YFKVPCLLINARLSEKSAQGYAKVSGLTQGMLKGLDQLLAQNQATLQRYLNLGMSARKSQVLGSIKFDISAPESFIQQAEQLQQAWNLASRKVITLASTHAPEEQKLLMALQPYLNQHPDIVVLVVPRHPERFDDVFQMIQAFNLNVQRRSLDDPIQPTTQVYLADSMGEMWLWYALSQVCFVGGSLNEPGGGHNILEPIALNVPTV
;
A
#
# COMPACT_ATOMS: atom_id res chain seq x y z
N TYR A 1 -6.07 0.18 42.56
CA TYR A 1 -5.21 0.52 41.39
C TYR A 1 -4.57 -0.77 40.89
N PHE A 2 -4.89 -1.16 39.67
CA PHE A 2 -4.27 -2.29 39.01
C PHE A 2 -2.84 -1.90 38.63
N LYS A 3 -1.84 -2.63 39.09
CA LYS A 3 -0.43 -2.45 38.71
C LYS A 3 -0.19 -3.08 37.33
N VAL A 4 -0.81 -2.56 36.29
CA VAL A 4 -0.62 -3.04 34.91
C VAL A 4 0.49 -2.20 34.27
N PRO A 5 1.54 -2.84 33.70
CA PRO A 5 2.55 -2.13 32.94
C PRO A 5 1.95 -1.37 31.76
N CYS A 6 2.38 -0.11 31.55
CA CYS A 6 1.91 0.72 30.46
C CYS A 6 3.05 0.97 29.47
N LEU A 7 2.92 0.43 28.26
CA LEU A 7 3.90 0.58 27.20
C LEU A 7 3.34 1.45 26.06
N LEU A 8 4.10 2.42 25.61
CA LEU A 8 3.82 3.18 24.41
C LEU A 8 4.65 2.63 23.26
N ILE A 9 4.05 1.80 22.41
CA ILE A 9 4.70 1.19 21.25
C ILE A 9 4.46 2.00 19.98
N ASN A 10 5.37 1.89 19.01
CA ASN A 10 5.29 2.59 17.72
C ASN A 10 5.14 4.12 17.89
N ALA A 11 5.76 4.66 18.92
CA ALA A 11 5.57 6.05 19.32
C ALA A 11 6.02 7.00 18.21
N ARG A 12 5.13 7.93 17.87
CA ARG A 12 5.36 9.00 16.90
C ARG A 12 4.95 10.33 17.53
N LEU A 13 5.77 11.34 17.35
CA LEU A 13 5.50 12.69 17.84
C LEU A 13 6.03 13.71 16.84
N SER A 14 5.13 14.52 16.27
CA SER A 14 5.53 15.61 15.38
C SER A 14 6.14 16.77 16.17
N GLU A 15 6.94 17.60 15.53
CA GLU A 15 7.50 18.81 16.12
C GLU A 15 6.41 19.73 16.68
N LYS A 16 5.37 19.98 15.88
CA LYS A 16 4.21 20.79 16.26
C LYS A 16 3.53 20.26 17.53
N SER A 17 3.34 18.94 17.60
CA SER A 17 2.73 18.31 18.79
C SER A 17 3.64 18.39 20.01
N ALA A 18 4.95 18.18 19.84
CA ALA A 18 5.91 18.30 20.92
C ALA A 18 5.90 19.71 21.54
N GLN A 19 5.86 20.74 20.69
CA GLN A 19 5.75 22.14 21.14
C GLN A 19 4.42 22.39 21.88
N GLY A 20 3.32 21.77 21.44
CA GLY A 20 2.02 21.82 22.13
C GLY A 20 2.10 21.21 23.53
N TYR A 21 2.66 20.01 23.65
CA TYR A 21 2.82 19.32 24.93
C TYR A 21 3.78 20.04 25.88
N ALA A 22 4.80 20.72 25.37
CA ALA A 22 5.72 21.53 26.19
C ALA A 22 5.01 22.68 26.91
N LYS A 23 3.93 23.25 26.32
CA LYS A 23 3.15 24.35 26.96
C LYS A 23 2.39 23.90 28.19
N VAL A 24 2.09 22.61 28.33
CA VAL A 24 1.40 22.00 29.48
C VAL A 24 2.30 20.98 30.19
N SER A 25 3.55 21.38 30.43
CA SER A 25 4.65 20.51 30.87
C SER A 25 4.34 19.67 32.12
N GLY A 26 3.65 20.24 33.13
CA GLY A 26 3.29 19.51 34.35
C GLY A 26 2.38 18.30 34.09
N LEU A 27 1.37 18.47 33.23
CA LEU A 27 0.47 17.38 32.81
C LEU A 27 1.23 16.35 31.96
N THR A 28 2.00 16.84 31.00
CA THR A 28 2.80 15.98 30.09
C THR A 28 3.78 15.10 30.86
N GLN A 29 4.53 15.67 31.79
CA GLN A 29 5.47 14.92 32.63
C GLN A 29 4.74 13.91 33.53
N GLY A 30 3.57 14.27 34.06
CA GLY A 30 2.74 13.35 34.84
C GLY A 30 2.31 12.12 34.00
N MET A 31 1.90 12.34 32.78
CA MET A 31 1.55 11.25 31.84
C MET A 31 2.78 10.38 31.49
N LEU A 32 3.91 10.99 31.14
CA LEU A 32 5.11 10.27 30.74
C LEU A 32 5.72 9.45 31.89
N LYS A 33 5.63 9.93 33.15
CA LYS A 33 6.05 9.17 34.34
C LYS A 33 5.24 7.89 34.53
N GLY A 34 3.97 7.87 34.09
CA GLY A 34 3.10 6.70 34.14
C GLY A 34 3.45 5.62 33.13
N LEU A 35 4.31 5.90 32.14
CA LEU A 35 4.79 4.90 31.20
C LEU A 35 5.92 4.07 31.80
N ASP A 36 5.85 2.76 31.64
CA ASP A 36 6.92 1.83 31.99
C ASP A 36 7.94 1.73 30.86
N GLN A 37 7.50 1.82 29.60
CA GLN A 37 8.39 1.82 28.45
C GLN A 37 7.83 2.63 27.28
N LEU A 38 8.73 3.26 26.52
CA LEU A 38 8.44 3.99 25.28
C LEU A 38 9.32 3.45 24.15
N LEU A 39 8.71 2.99 23.07
CA LEU A 39 9.34 2.43 21.89
C LEU A 39 9.07 3.34 20.70
N ALA A 40 10.04 4.21 20.40
CA ALA A 40 9.91 5.24 19.36
C ALA A 40 10.23 4.70 17.96
N GLN A 41 9.59 5.29 16.94
CA GLN A 41 9.82 4.92 15.54
C GLN A 41 11.21 5.35 15.02
N ASN A 42 11.76 6.46 15.55
CA ASN A 42 13.04 6.99 15.10
C ASN A 42 13.68 7.86 16.18
N GLN A 43 14.95 8.19 15.98
CA GLN A 43 15.75 8.97 16.92
C GLN A 43 15.18 10.38 17.16
N ALA A 44 14.67 11.05 16.13
CA ALA A 44 14.08 12.37 16.27
C ALA A 44 12.83 12.36 17.17
N THR A 45 11.99 11.33 17.03
CA THR A 45 10.82 11.13 17.91
C THR A 45 11.25 10.85 19.35
N LEU A 46 12.23 9.96 19.54
CA LEU A 46 12.78 9.67 20.87
C LEU A 46 13.27 10.95 21.54
N GLN A 47 14.05 11.77 20.83
CA GLN A 47 14.60 13.01 21.39
C GLN A 47 13.49 13.99 21.80
N ARG A 48 12.39 14.09 21.04
CA ARG A 48 11.24 14.93 21.44
C ARG A 48 10.61 14.46 22.74
N TYR A 49 10.45 13.15 22.94
CA TYR A 49 9.93 12.61 24.21
C TYR A 49 10.88 12.82 25.37
N LEU A 50 12.21 12.69 25.17
CA LEU A 50 13.21 12.99 26.19
C LEU A 50 13.15 14.46 26.61
N ASN A 51 13.01 15.36 25.65
CA ASN A 51 12.89 16.81 25.92
C ASN A 51 11.60 17.15 26.68
N LEU A 52 10.55 16.33 26.58
CA LEU A 52 9.30 16.47 27.34
C LEU A 52 9.37 15.82 28.74
N GLY A 53 10.49 15.19 29.09
CA GLY A 53 10.71 14.61 30.41
C GLY A 53 10.55 13.09 30.50
N MET A 54 10.51 12.39 29.36
CA MET A 54 10.56 10.92 29.35
C MET A 54 11.92 10.43 29.83
N SER A 55 11.94 9.35 30.62
CA SER A 55 13.19 8.75 31.11
C SER A 55 13.93 8.02 29.99
N ALA A 56 15.21 8.32 29.76
CA ALA A 56 16.06 7.62 28.82
C ALA A 56 16.19 6.11 29.12
N ARG A 57 16.15 5.73 30.41
CA ARG A 57 16.22 4.32 30.84
C ARG A 57 14.97 3.51 30.45
N LYS A 58 13.87 4.18 30.21
CA LYS A 58 12.57 3.59 29.87
C LYS A 58 12.21 3.79 28.39
N SER A 59 13.16 4.21 27.56
CA SER A 59 12.87 4.53 26.17
C SER A 59 13.97 4.08 25.23
N GLN A 60 13.57 3.61 24.05
CA GLN A 60 14.47 3.17 22.98
C GLN A 60 13.83 3.36 21.60
N VAL A 61 14.66 3.31 20.55
CA VAL A 61 14.21 3.29 19.16
C VAL A 61 14.11 1.85 18.70
N LEU A 62 12.94 1.44 18.22
CA LEU A 62 12.70 0.11 17.60
C LEU A 62 12.36 0.16 16.11
N GLY A 63 12.17 1.34 15.54
CA GLY A 63 11.65 1.47 14.18
C GLY A 63 10.11 1.51 14.14
N SER A 64 9.57 1.52 12.94
CA SER A 64 8.12 1.53 12.74
C SER A 64 7.60 0.12 12.47
N ILE A 65 6.58 -0.29 13.21
CA ILE A 65 5.87 -1.56 13.04
C ILE A 65 5.26 -1.71 11.63
N LYS A 66 5.12 -0.61 10.90
CA LYS A 66 4.64 -0.65 9.51
C LYS A 66 5.58 -1.42 8.57
N PHE A 67 6.86 -1.54 8.93
CA PHE A 67 7.85 -2.27 8.14
C PHE A 67 7.92 -3.76 8.51
N ASP A 68 7.27 -4.16 9.59
CA ASP A 68 7.12 -5.55 10.00
C ASP A 68 5.86 -6.14 9.35
N ILE A 69 5.91 -6.24 8.02
CA ILE A 69 4.80 -6.68 7.18
C ILE A 69 5.26 -7.85 6.32
N SER A 70 4.46 -8.89 6.27
CA SER A 70 4.64 -10.05 5.40
C SER A 70 3.35 -10.36 4.67
N ALA A 71 3.47 -10.86 3.44
CA ALA A 71 2.31 -11.29 2.68
C ALA A 71 1.67 -12.51 3.36
N PRO A 72 0.33 -12.53 3.52
CA PRO A 72 -0.36 -13.71 4.00
C PRO A 72 -0.16 -14.88 3.02
N GLU A 73 0.22 -16.04 3.54
CA GLU A 73 0.53 -17.23 2.75
C GLU A 73 -0.61 -17.66 1.83
N SER A 74 -1.87 -17.45 2.27
CA SER A 74 -3.05 -17.75 1.47
C SER A 74 -3.10 -16.99 0.14
N PHE A 75 -2.64 -15.74 0.10
CA PHE A 75 -2.61 -14.96 -1.15
C PHE A 75 -1.47 -15.40 -2.06
N ILE A 76 -0.34 -15.83 -1.51
CA ILE A 76 0.77 -16.38 -2.29
C ILE A 76 0.31 -17.66 -3.00
N GLN A 77 -0.30 -18.60 -2.27
CA GLN A 77 -0.84 -19.83 -2.83
C GLN A 77 -1.94 -19.57 -3.87
N GLN A 78 -2.82 -18.61 -3.62
CA GLN A 78 -3.85 -18.21 -4.58
C GLN A 78 -3.23 -17.60 -5.85
N ALA A 79 -2.19 -16.78 -5.72
CA ALA A 79 -1.47 -16.23 -6.86
C ALA A 79 -0.84 -17.32 -7.71
N GLU A 80 -0.21 -18.32 -7.10
CA GLU A 80 0.36 -19.47 -7.81
C GLU A 80 -0.71 -20.25 -8.58
N GLN A 81 -1.87 -20.48 -7.96
CA GLN A 81 -3.01 -21.13 -8.61
C GLN A 81 -3.51 -20.34 -9.82
N LEU A 82 -3.69 -19.02 -9.68
CA LEU A 82 -4.14 -18.17 -10.78
C LEU A 82 -3.07 -18.05 -11.87
N GLN A 83 -1.80 -18.00 -11.51
CA GLN A 83 -0.70 -17.98 -12.47
C GLN A 83 -0.71 -19.22 -13.37
N GLN A 84 -0.99 -20.39 -12.80
CA GLN A 84 -1.15 -21.64 -13.55
C GLN A 84 -2.44 -21.65 -14.36
N ALA A 85 -3.59 -21.36 -13.72
CA ALA A 85 -4.90 -21.42 -14.35
C ALA A 85 -5.04 -20.44 -15.53
N TRP A 86 -4.42 -19.27 -15.45
CA TRP A 86 -4.45 -18.24 -16.48
C TRP A 86 -3.23 -18.27 -17.42
N ASN A 87 -2.36 -19.27 -17.26
CA ASN A 87 -1.13 -19.45 -18.04
C ASN A 87 -0.25 -18.19 -18.12
N LEU A 88 -0.04 -17.54 -16.98
CA LEU A 88 0.71 -16.29 -16.89
C LEU A 88 2.25 -16.47 -16.89
N ALA A 89 2.75 -17.69 -16.88
CA ALA A 89 4.20 -17.95 -16.84
C ALA A 89 4.98 -17.34 -18.04
N SER A 90 4.30 -17.18 -19.17
CA SER A 90 4.88 -16.56 -20.37
C SER A 90 4.52 -15.08 -20.53
N ARG A 91 3.81 -14.49 -19.57
CA ARG A 91 3.31 -13.12 -19.63
C ARG A 91 3.93 -12.26 -18.54
N LYS A 92 4.13 -10.98 -18.84
CA LYS A 92 4.57 -9.96 -17.87
C LYS A 92 3.36 -9.24 -17.33
N VAL A 93 3.20 -9.26 -16.03
CA VAL A 93 2.09 -8.62 -15.32
C VAL A 93 2.55 -7.28 -14.78
N ILE A 94 1.91 -6.21 -15.20
CA ILE A 94 2.10 -4.84 -14.68
C ILE A 94 0.86 -4.49 -13.87
N THR A 95 1.02 -4.12 -12.60
CA THR A 95 -0.13 -3.73 -11.77
C THR A 95 -0.17 -2.22 -11.55
N LEU A 96 -1.32 -1.63 -11.85
CA LEU A 96 -1.68 -0.26 -11.50
C LEU A 96 -2.56 -0.30 -10.25
N ALA A 97 -1.93 -0.18 -9.08
CA ALA A 97 -2.54 -0.44 -7.79
C ALA A 97 -3.09 0.82 -7.13
N SER A 98 -4.24 0.70 -6.48
CA SER A 98 -4.88 1.79 -5.70
C SER A 98 -5.02 3.09 -6.47
N THR A 99 -5.40 3.00 -7.73
CA THR A 99 -5.47 4.14 -8.64
C THR A 99 -6.69 5.03 -8.39
N HIS A 100 -6.57 6.29 -8.77
CA HIS A 100 -7.60 7.31 -8.73
C HIS A 100 -7.77 7.97 -10.10
N ALA A 101 -8.89 8.63 -10.34
CA ALA A 101 -9.03 9.51 -11.50
C ALA A 101 -8.07 10.72 -11.36
N PRO A 102 -7.32 11.10 -12.40
CA PRO A 102 -7.31 10.55 -13.76
C PRO A 102 -6.13 9.59 -14.03
N GLU A 103 -5.58 8.93 -13.00
CA GLU A 103 -4.36 8.10 -13.12
C GLU A 103 -4.53 6.96 -14.12
N GLU A 104 -5.64 6.22 -14.01
CA GLU A 104 -5.91 5.08 -14.90
C GLU A 104 -5.88 5.52 -16.37
N GLN A 105 -6.54 6.63 -16.68
CA GLN A 105 -6.58 7.16 -18.05
C GLN A 105 -5.19 7.55 -18.56
N LYS A 106 -4.41 8.28 -17.74
CA LYS A 106 -3.06 8.72 -18.11
C LYS A 106 -2.13 7.53 -18.35
N LEU A 107 -2.16 6.55 -17.45
CA LEU A 107 -1.30 5.38 -17.51
C LEU A 107 -1.67 4.47 -18.67
N LEU A 108 -2.95 4.20 -18.89
CA LEU A 108 -3.40 3.37 -20.01
C LEU A 108 -3.13 4.04 -21.35
N MET A 109 -3.29 5.35 -21.46
CA MET A 109 -2.93 6.10 -22.66
C MET A 109 -1.44 5.96 -23.00
N ALA A 110 -0.57 5.98 -22.00
CA ALA A 110 0.86 5.79 -22.17
C ALA A 110 1.23 4.33 -22.51
N LEU A 111 0.51 3.35 -21.93
CA LEU A 111 0.79 1.93 -22.12
C LEU A 111 0.16 1.35 -23.39
N GLN A 112 -0.92 1.93 -23.91
CA GLN A 112 -1.66 1.39 -25.06
C GLN A 112 -0.77 1.06 -26.28
N PRO A 113 0.18 1.90 -26.72
CA PRO A 113 1.06 1.56 -27.85
C PRO A 113 1.89 0.31 -27.59
N TYR A 114 2.33 0.11 -26.34
CA TYR A 114 3.08 -1.07 -25.92
C TYR A 114 2.20 -2.33 -25.89
N LEU A 115 1.02 -2.24 -25.33
CA LEU A 115 0.09 -3.36 -25.24
C LEU A 115 -0.32 -3.89 -26.61
N ASN A 116 -0.41 -3.03 -27.61
CA ASN A 116 -0.70 -3.41 -28.99
C ASN A 116 0.44 -4.14 -29.68
N GLN A 117 1.69 -3.93 -29.23
CA GLN A 117 2.89 -4.55 -29.82
C GLN A 117 3.39 -5.74 -28.99
N HIS A 118 2.99 -5.86 -27.74
CA HIS A 118 3.48 -6.83 -26.77
C HIS A 118 2.33 -7.65 -26.17
N PRO A 119 1.86 -8.70 -26.89
CA PRO A 119 0.78 -9.57 -26.37
C PRO A 119 1.20 -10.38 -25.15
N ASP A 120 2.50 -10.42 -24.84
CA ASP A 120 3.08 -11.01 -23.66
C ASP A 120 2.92 -10.12 -22.39
N ILE A 121 2.34 -8.92 -22.51
CA ILE A 121 2.07 -8.04 -21.38
C ILE A 121 0.58 -8.07 -21.04
N VAL A 122 0.26 -8.08 -19.76
CA VAL A 122 -1.08 -7.81 -19.22
C VAL A 122 -1.00 -6.77 -18.12
N VAL A 123 -1.94 -5.83 -18.13
CA VAL A 123 -2.04 -4.79 -17.10
C VAL A 123 -3.19 -5.12 -16.16
N LEU A 124 -2.89 -5.28 -14.87
CA LEU A 124 -3.90 -5.34 -13.81
C LEU A 124 -4.22 -3.91 -13.37
N VAL A 125 -5.47 -3.51 -13.43
CA VAL A 125 -5.94 -2.22 -12.92
C VAL A 125 -6.76 -2.45 -11.66
N VAL A 126 -6.32 -1.88 -10.53
CA VAL A 126 -6.94 -2.05 -9.21
C VAL A 126 -7.36 -0.69 -8.68
N PRO A 127 -8.56 -0.19 -9.02
CA PRO A 127 -9.01 1.11 -8.56
C PRO A 127 -9.22 1.15 -7.05
N ARG A 128 -8.91 2.29 -6.43
CA ARG A 128 -9.00 2.47 -4.97
C ARG A 128 -10.44 2.41 -4.44
N HIS A 129 -11.40 2.89 -5.22
CA HIS A 129 -12.76 3.12 -4.81
C HIS A 129 -13.74 2.24 -5.58
N PRO A 130 -14.52 1.39 -4.89
CA PRO A 130 -15.47 0.45 -5.54
C PRO A 130 -16.52 1.14 -6.41
N GLU A 131 -16.97 2.32 -6.01
CA GLU A 131 -17.96 3.11 -6.74
C GLU A 131 -17.51 3.53 -8.15
N ARG A 132 -16.21 3.40 -8.44
CA ARG A 132 -15.63 3.74 -9.75
C ARG A 132 -15.38 2.54 -10.67
N PHE A 133 -15.64 1.33 -10.20
CA PHE A 133 -15.30 0.12 -10.96
C PHE A 133 -15.93 0.10 -12.35
N ASP A 134 -17.19 0.43 -12.46
CA ASP A 134 -17.90 0.44 -13.76
C ASP A 134 -17.42 1.58 -14.68
N ASP A 135 -17.15 2.76 -14.13
CA ASP A 135 -16.60 3.89 -14.90
C ASP A 135 -15.21 3.56 -15.44
N VAL A 136 -14.36 2.91 -14.63
CA VAL A 136 -13.03 2.48 -15.06
C VAL A 136 -13.14 1.38 -16.13
N PHE A 137 -14.08 0.44 -15.99
CA PHE A 137 -14.30 -0.59 -17.00
C PHE A 137 -14.70 0.03 -18.36
N GLN A 138 -15.68 0.94 -18.37
CA GLN A 138 -16.10 1.64 -19.56
C GLN A 138 -14.96 2.47 -20.19
N MET A 139 -14.17 3.13 -19.35
CA MET A 139 -13.01 3.89 -19.80
C MET A 139 -11.97 2.97 -20.48
N ILE A 140 -11.68 1.78 -19.92
CA ILE A 140 -10.76 0.82 -20.55
C ILE A 140 -11.30 0.36 -21.93
N GLN A 141 -12.58 0.07 -22.03
CA GLN A 141 -13.22 -0.31 -23.29
C GLN A 141 -13.09 0.78 -24.35
N ALA A 142 -13.19 2.07 -23.96
CA ALA A 142 -13.04 3.20 -24.88
C ALA A 142 -11.62 3.30 -25.48
N PHE A 143 -10.60 2.70 -24.88
CA PHE A 143 -9.26 2.54 -25.45
C PHE A 143 -9.16 1.41 -26.50
N ASN A 144 -10.25 0.67 -26.77
CA ASN A 144 -10.25 -0.52 -27.63
C ASN A 144 -9.26 -1.60 -27.15
N LEU A 145 -9.06 -1.73 -25.84
CA LEU A 145 -8.25 -2.77 -25.22
C LEU A 145 -9.13 -3.96 -24.82
N ASN A 146 -8.63 -5.17 -25.04
CA ASN A 146 -9.32 -6.39 -24.58
C ASN A 146 -9.26 -6.45 -23.04
N VAL A 147 -10.41 -6.28 -22.39
CA VAL A 147 -10.55 -6.24 -20.94
C VAL A 147 -11.44 -7.36 -20.42
N GLN A 148 -10.99 -8.00 -19.35
CA GLN A 148 -11.79 -8.87 -18.47
C GLN A 148 -11.85 -8.26 -17.07
N ARG A 149 -12.78 -8.72 -16.24
CA ARG A 149 -12.96 -8.18 -14.89
C ARG A 149 -13.14 -9.28 -13.84
N ARG A 150 -12.62 -9.02 -12.65
CA ARG A 150 -12.61 -9.94 -11.50
C ARG A 150 -14.01 -10.26 -11.00
N SER A 151 -14.89 -9.27 -10.92
CA SER A 151 -16.25 -9.41 -10.39
C SER A 151 -17.15 -10.37 -11.16
N LEU A 152 -16.79 -10.69 -12.42
CA LEU A 152 -17.48 -11.67 -13.26
C LEU A 152 -16.81 -13.05 -13.26
N ASP A 153 -15.77 -13.23 -12.43
CA ASP A 153 -14.91 -14.43 -12.43
C ASP A 153 -14.29 -14.73 -13.81
N ASP A 154 -14.14 -13.71 -14.65
CA ASP A 154 -13.51 -13.86 -15.96
C ASP A 154 -12.04 -14.28 -15.80
N PRO A 155 -11.56 -15.32 -16.50
CA PRO A 155 -10.13 -15.63 -16.53
C PRO A 155 -9.39 -14.68 -17.47
N ILE A 156 -8.09 -14.45 -17.19
CA ILE A 156 -7.21 -13.79 -18.16
C ILE A 156 -7.03 -14.72 -19.37
N GLN A 157 -7.43 -14.26 -20.53
CA GLN A 157 -7.30 -14.97 -21.81
C GLN A 157 -5.96 -14.59 -22.49
N PRO A 158 -5.46 -15.37 -23.45
CA PRO A 158 -4.27 -15.00 -24.21
C PRO A 158 -4.35 -13.63 -24.90
N THR A 159 -5.57 -13.20 -25.25
CA THR A 159 -5.83 -11.90 -25.87
C THR A 159 -6.10 -10.77 -24.89
N THR A 160 -6.21 -11.05 -23.58
CA THR A 160 -6.46 -10.03 -22.56
C THR A 160 -5.27 -9.08 -22.45
N GLN A 161 -5.52 -7.79 -22.64
CA GLN A 161 -4.51 -6.74 -22.49
C GLN A 161 -4.62 -6.05 -21.13
N VAL A 162 -5.84 -5.91 -20.62
CA VAL A 162 -6.12 -5.31 -19.32
C VAL A 162 -7.04 -6.23 -18.52
N TYR A 163 -6.75 -6.38 -17.26
CA TYR A 163 -7.62 -7.06 -16.30
C TYR A 163 -8.03 -6.08 -15.21
N LEU A 164 -9.31 -5.79 -15.12
CA LEU A 164 -9.86 -4.96 -14.07
C LEU A 164 -10.06 -5.80 -12.81
N ALA A 165 -9.24 -5.58 -11.83
CA ALA A 165 -9.31 -6.23 -10.51
C ALA A 165 -10.29 -5.45 -9.61
N ASP A 166 -11.55 -5.49 -9.97
CA ASP A 166 -12.68 -4.82 -9.33
C ASP A 166 -13.22 -5.61 -8.14
N SER A 167 -12.34 -5.88 -7.21
CA SER A 167 -12.60 -6.57 -5.94
C SER A 167 -11.94 -5.86 -4.78
N MET A 168 -12.43 -6.13 -3.57
CA MET A 168 -11.88 -5.56 -2.36
C MET A 168 -11.13 -6.62 -1.54
N GLY A 169 -10.02 -6.19 -0.90
CA GLY A 169 -9.26 -7.04 0.01
C GLY A 169 -8.29 -8.01 -0.65
N GLU A 170 -8.13 -7.99 -1.97
CA GLU A 170 -7.26 -8.89 -2.73
C GLU A 170 -5.93 -8.24 -3.17
N MET A 171 -5.53 -7.11 -2.59
CA MET A 171 -4.34 -6.37 -3.06
C MET A 171 -3.05 -7.21 -3.01
N TRP A 172 -2.87 -8.02 -1.96
CA TRP A 172 -1.74 -8.94 -1.84
C TRP A 172 -1.67 -9.96 -2.99
N LEU A 173 -2.83 -10.45 -3.44
CA LEU A 173 -2.93 -11.36 -4.58
C LEU A 173 -2.42 -10.70 -5.86
N TRP A 174 -2.87 -9.46 -6.11
CA TRP A 174 -2.50 -8.73 -7.32
C TRP A 174 -1.01 -8.36 -7.32
N TYR A 175 -0.45 -7.98 -6.18
CA TYR A 175 1.00 -7.77 -6.06
C TYR A 175 1.79 -9.07 -6.24
N ALA A 176 1.33 -10.19 -5.70
CA ALA A 176 2.02 -11.47 -5.84
C ALA A 176 2.09 -11.98 -7.30
N LEU A 177 1.16 -11.56 -8.15
CA LEU A 177 1.18 -11.85 -9.60
C LEU A 177 2.09 -10.90 -10.40
N SER A 178 2.53 -9.78 -9.81
CA SER A 178 3.15 -8.66 -10.54
C SER A 178 4.66 -8.82 -10.71
N GLN A 179 5.18 -8.44 -11.87
CA GLN A 179 6.62 -8.21 -12.07
C GLN A 179 7.02 -6.76 -11.80
N VAL A 180 6.09 -5.82 -11.91
CA VAL A 180 6.28 -4.41 -11.57
C VAL A 180 4.93 -3.81 -11.19
N CYS A 181 4.91 -2.86 -10.27
CA CYS A 181 3.69 -2.14 -9.95
C CYS A 181 3.91 -0.62 -9.92
N PHE A 182 2.86 0.09 -10.31
CA PHE A 182 2.63 1.49 -10.00
C PHE A 182 1.66 1.58 -8.83
N VAL A 183 1.97 2.40 -7.83
CA VAL A 183 1.06 2.64 -6.69
C VAL A 183 0.50 4.04 -6.78
N GLY A 184 -0.82 4.12 -6.93
CA GLY A 184 -1.56 5.35 -7.18
C GLY A 184 -1.47 6.40 -6.06
N GLY A 185 -2.05 7.57 -6.33
CA GLY A 185 -2.07 8.73 -5.45
C GLY A 185 -0.91 9.70 -5.67
N SER A 186 0.02 9.41 -6.57
CA SER A 186 1.18 10.27 -6.87
C SER A 186 0.96 11.19 -8.07
N LEU A 187 0.06 10.85 -8.99
CA LEU A 187 -0.26 11.64 -10.19
C LEU A 187 -1.52 12.50 -10.04
N ASN A 188 -2.04 12.60 -8.83
CA ASN A 188 -3.22 13.38 -8.46
C ASN A 188 -2.84 14.69 -7.76
N GLU A 189 -3.73 15.68 -7.79
CA GLU A 189 -3.66 16.88 -6.97
C GLU A 189 -4.95 17.02 -6.12
N PRO A 190 -4.84 17.16 -4.79
CA PRO A 190 -3.61 17.02 -3.98
C PRO A 190 -3.14 15.57 -3.92
N GLY A 191 -1.87 15.34 -4.27
CA GLY A 191 -1.25 14.02 -4.24
C GLY A 191 -0.74 13.65 -2.85
N GLY A 192 -0.34 12.39 -2.68
CA GLY A 192 0.21 11.91 -1.41
C GLY A 192 0.83 10.51 -1.49
N GLY A 193 0.59 9.79 -2.58
CA GLY A 193 0.99 8.39 -2.74
C GLY A 193 0.33 7.46 -1.73
N HIS A 194 0.09 6.22 -2.11
CA HIS A 194 -0.41 5.19 -1.22
C HIS A 194 0.72 4.36 -0.60
N ASN A 195 0.35 3.37 0.20
CA ASN A 195 1.29 2.51 0.89
C ASN A 195 2.01 1.58 -0.09
N ILE A 196 3.34 1.72 -0.18
CA ILE A 196 4.20 0.90 -1.03
C ILE A 196 4.82 -0.31 -0.30
N LEU A 197 4.51 -0.49 0.99
CA LEU A 197 5.15 -1.53 1.80
C LEU A 197 4.71 -2.94 1.39
N GLU A 198 3.47 -3.10 0.94
CA GLU A 198 2.95 -4.41 0.51
C GLU A 198 3.69 -4.96 -0.73
N PRO A 199 3.82 -4.22 -1.84
CA PRO A 199 4.58 -4.73 -2.98
C PRO A 199 6.07 -4.89 -2.65
N ILE A 200 6.67 -4.02 -1.84
CA ILE A 200 8.07 -4.16 -1.41
C ILE A 200 8.27 -5.44 -0.58
N ALA A 201 7.32 -5.80 0.29
CA ALA A 201 7.39 -7.05 1.07
C ALA A 201 7.36 -8.31 0.19
N LEU A 202 6.83 -8.20 -1.03
CA LEU A 202 6.86 -9.24 -2.06
C LEU A 202 8.03 -9.10 -3.05
N ASN A 203 8.97 -8.18 -2.80
CA ASN A 203 10.07 -7.85 -3.71
C ASN A 203 9.61 -7.40 -5.11
N VAL A 204 8.43 -6.81 -5.24
CA VAL A 204 7.91 -6.29 -6.50
C VAL A 204 8.48 -4.87 -6.72
N PRO A 205 9.21 -4.64 -7.82
CA PRO A 205 9.65 -3.30 -8.20
C PRO A 205 8.47 -2.34 -8.28
N THR A 206 8.61 -1.17 -7.64
CA THR A 206 7.50 -0.23 -7.42
C THR A 206 7.88 1.18 -7.89
N VAL A 207 6.97 1.82 -8.58
CA VAL A 207 7.06 3.21 -9.03
C VAL A 207 5.86 4.02 -8.57
#